data_ad0027416b6529bea495218c07a119b3
#
_entry.id   ad0027416b6529bea495218c07a119b3
#
_cell.length_a   1.000
_cell.length_b   1.000
_cell.length_c   1.000
_cell.angle_alpha   90.00
_cell.angle_beta   90.00
_cell.angle_gamma   90.00
#
_symmetry.space_group_name_H-M   'P 1'
#
loop_
_entity.id
_entity.type
_entity.pdbx_description
1 polymer ?
#
loop_
_entity_poly.entity_id
_entity_poly.type
_entity_poly.pdbx_seq_one_letter_code
_entity_poly.pdbx_strand_id
1 'polypeptide(L)'
;MNKKYIPSALILYLNYFIHGVGCSILGQAVIKEALAASWGVEVMAITAISAALGLGRLIALPFAGPLSDKLGRRISTAIGSGSYAIYLIGLALAFNAGTNGGYQIAYICAIVGGIANSFLDTGIYPAVSEIIYKAPGVATMGIKFFISVSQMLLPFVLGVTVATTATGATSYNTLFYACGIAYLVLLVLVMIFPLPDTDQKAAGKKEGLIDSLKHTHFSVESIAMILIGFTCTGTFQLWLNCAQNFAKENVGWADPSIMQTYYSAGTMLALVVTALLTRKIKDVRFILGYPVICLVTMIAVLVGKSQTLMIAGAFLIGWAGAGGLLQIATSVCNMLFPKIKGTVTALVMIASSLCNYTILTAASKMQPSQVMVMNIVLTAVGVLLGLFVNLRYTKIVEQAQADN
;
A
#
# COMPACT_ATOMS: atom_id res chain seq x y z
N MET A 1 -9.91 11.42 23.69
CA MET A 1 -10.84 10.66 22.81
C MET A 1 -12.26 10.93 23.26
N ASN A 2 -13.14 11.37 22.37
CA ASN A 2 -14.56 11.54 22.69
C ASN A 2 -15.25 10.17 22.57
N LYS A 3 -15.82 9.67 23.67
CA LYS A 3 -16.44 8.33 23.74
C LYS A 3 -17.56 8.13 22.70
N LYS A 4 -18.24 9.23 22.30
CA LYS A 4 -19.29 9.23 21.27
C LYS A 4 -18.81 8.66 19.92
N TYR A 5 -17.53 8.85 19.56
CA TYR A 5 -16.98 8.47 18.25
C TYR A 5 -16.19 7.15 18.27
N ILE A 6 -16.16 6.41 19.38
CA ILE A 6 -15.46 5.11 19.47
C ILE A 6 -15.99 4.11 18.44
N PRO A 7 -17.32 3.91 18.30
CA PRO A 7 -17.86 3.00 17.29
C PRO A 7 -17.46 3.41 15.86
N SER A 8 -17.46 4.72 15.58
CA SER A 8 -17.07 5.25 14.28
C SER A 8 -15.58 4.98 13.98
N ALA A 9 -14.70 5.15 14.98
CA ALA A 9 -13.29 4.81 14.81
C ALA A 9 -13.10 3.33 14.49
N LEU A 10 -13.83 2.43 15.15
CA LEU A 10 -13.78 0.99 14.88
C LEU A 10 -14.24 0.68 13.45
N ILE A 11 -15.35 1.29 12.99
CA ILE A 11 -15.86 1.14 11.61
C ILE A 11 -14.80 1.60 10.58
N LEU A 12 -14.14 2.71 10.85
CA LEU A 12 -13.07 3.23 9.99
C LEU A 12 -11.86 2.27 9.95
N TYR A 13 -11.46 1.70 11.08
CA TYR A 13 -10.39 0.69 11.11
C TYR A 13 -10.79 -0.61 10.42
N LEU A 14 -12.05 -1.05 10.52
CA LEU A 14 -12.56 -2.24 9.83
C LEU A 14 -12.54 -2.06 8.30
N ASN A 15 -12.73 -0.84 7.76
CA ASN A 15 -12.50 -0.59 6.34
C ASN A 15 -11.07 -0.97 5.94
N TYR A 16 -10.07 -0.60 6.74
CA TYR A 16 -8.68 -0.94 6.47
C TYR A 16 -8.31 -2.38 6.80
N PHE A 17 -9.06 -3.04 7.68
CA PHE A 17 -8.92 -4.48 7.87
C PHE A 17 -9.27 -5.23 6.57
N ILE A 18 -10.42 -4.94 5.96
CA ILE A 18 -10.80 -5.57 4.68
C ILE A 18 -9.89 -5.10 3.54
N HIS A 19 -9.47 -3.83 3.55
CA HIS A 19 -8.48 -3.32 2.61
C HIS A 19 -7.17 -4.13 2.62
N GLY A 20 -6.71 -4.55 3.77
CA GLY A 20 -5.52 -5.40 3.90
C GLY A 20 -5.65 -6.73 3.14
N VAL A 21 -6.82 -7.36 3.17
CA VAL A 21 -7.14 -8.50 2.30
C VAL A 21 -7.08 -8.09 0.83
N GLY A 22 -7.82 -7.05 0.45
CA GLY A 22 -7.98 -6.65 -0.95
C GLY A 22 -6.70 -6.18 -1.64
N CYS A 23 -5.75 -5.59 -0.91
CA CYS A 23 -4.46 -5.16 -1.48
C CYS A 23 -3.42 -6.30 -1.56
N SER A 24 -3.63 -7.42 -0.85
CA SER A 24 -2.67 -8.54 -0.78
C SER A 24 -3.15 -9.81 -1.48
N ILE A 25 -4.46 -9.90 -1.76
CA ILE A 25 -5.07 -11.12 -2.30
C ILE A 25 -4.51 -11.47 -3.68
N LEU A 26 -4.27 -10.49 -4.54
CA LEU A 26 -3.68 -10.70 -5.87
C LEU A 26 -2.17 -11.00 -5.83
N GLY A 27 -1.53 -10.86 -4.69
CA GLY A 27 -0.16 -11.28 -4.45
C GLY A 27 -0.03 -12.77 -4.09
N GLN A 28 -1.14 -13.43 -3.72
CA GLN A 28 -1.14 -14.84 -3.36
C GLN A 28 -1.00 -15.72 -4.61
N ALA A 29 0.01 -16.59 -4.63
CA ALA A 29 0.28 -17.46 -5.78
C ALA A 29 -0.91 -18.36 -6.13
N VAL A 30 -1.59 -18.92 -5.12
CA VAL A 30 -2.78 -19.76 -5.30
C VAL A 30 -3.95 -19.02 -5.92
N ILE A 31 -4.14 -17.73 -5.60
CA ILE A 31 -5.16 -16.87 -6.20
C ILE A 31 -4.80 -16.57 -7.65
N LYS A 32 -3.55 -16.21 -7.92
CA LYS A 32 -3.08 -15.93 -9.28
C LYS A 32 -3.28 -17.14 -10.20
N GLU A 33 -2.95 -18.33 -9.72
CA GLU A 33 -3.14 -19.57 -10.48
C GLU A 33 -4.62 -19.83 -10.78
N ALA A 34 -5.51 -19.68 -9.79
CA ALA A 34 -6.94 -19.85 -9.99
C ALA A 34 -7.51 -18.85 -10.98
N LEU A 35 -7.14 -17.57 -10.87
CA LEU A 35 -7.58 -16.51 -11.79
C LEU A 35 -7.00 -16.69 -13.19
N ALA A 36 -5.72 -17.04 -13.30
CA ALA A 36 -5.05 -17.27 -14.58
C ALA A 36 -5.69 -18.45 -15.32
N ALA A 37 -5.97 -19.55 -14.63
CA ALA A 37 -6.67 -20.70 -15.18
C ALA A 37 -8.09 -20.34 -15.64
N SER A 38 -8.83 -19.55 -14.86
CA SER A 38 -10.18 -19.11 -15.24
C SER A 38 -10.17 -18.20 -16.48
N TRP A 39 -9.21 -17.28 -16.58
CA TRP A 39 -9.17 -16.28 -17.65
C TRP A 39 -8.37 -16.71 -18.89
N GLY A 40 -7.66 -17.85 -18.81
CA GLY A 40 -6.80 -18.34 -19.89
C GLY A 40 -5.58 -17.45 -20.16
N VAL A 41 -4.98 -16.91 -19.11
CA VAL A 41 -3.80 -16.04 -19.18
C VAL A 41 -2.63 -16.60 -18.38
N GLU A 42 -1.43 -16.07 -18.60
CA GLU A 42 -0.25 -16.41 -17.81
C GLU A 42 -0.42 -15.96 -16.35
N VAL A 43 0.12 -16.73 -15.39
CA VAL A 43 0.01 -16.45 -13.95
C VAL A 43 0.57 -15.05 -13.61
N MET A 44 1.71 -14.69 -14.21
CA MET A 44 2.32 -13.38 -13.99
C MET A 44 1.50 -12.22 -14.57
N ALA A 45 0.66 -12.45 -15.58
CA ALA A 45 -0.24 -11.43 -16.14
C ALA A 45 -1.22 -10.89 -15.09
N ILE A 46 -1.60 -11.69 -14.09
CA ILE A 46 -2.46 -11.25 -12.98
C ILE A 46 -1.84 -10.08 -12.20
N THR A 47 -0.52 -9.95 -12.20
CA THR A 47 0.17 -8.81 -11.58
C THR A 47 -0.21 -7.46 -12.20
N ALA A 48 -0.63 -7.44 -13.48
CA ALA A 48 -1.14 -6.23 -14.11
C ALA A 48 -2.47 -5.74 -13.50
N ILE A 49 -3.27 -6.65 -12.92
CA ILE A 49 -4.49 -6.28 -12.18
C ILE A 49 -4.09 -5.52 -10.90
N SER A 50 -3.05 -5.98 -10.20
CA SER A 50 -2.48 -5.23 -9.07
C SER A 50 -1.91 -3.87 -9.51
N ALA A 51 -1.29 -3.78 -10.68
CA ALA A 51 -0.81 -2.51 -11.25
C ALA A 51 -1.97 -1.54 -11.52
N ALA A 52 -3.12 -2.03 -11.97
CA ALA A 52 -4.31 -1.22 -12.24
C ALA A 52 -4.85 -0.52 -10.98
N LEU A 53 -4.68 -1.11 -9.78
CA LEU A 53 -4.93 -0.41 -8.51
C LEU A 53 -4.03 0.83 -8.37
N GLY A 54 -2.75 0.74 -8.75
CA GLY A 54 -1.83 1.88 -8.77
C GLY A 54 -2.26 2.97 -9.75
N LEU A 55 -2.73 2.59 -10.93
CA LEU A 55 -3.26 3.51 -11.93
C LEU A 55 -4.49 4.26 -11.42
N GLY A 56 -5.48 3.54 -10.88
CA GLY A 56 -6.69 4.14 -10.31
C GLY A 56 -6.36 5.13 -9.19
N ARG A 57 -5.41 4.77 -8.31
CA ARG A 57 -4.93 5.65 -7.25
C ARG A 57 -4.26 6.90 -7.81
N LEU A 58 -3.40 6.75 -8.82
CA LEU A 58 -2.72 7.86 -9.47
C LEU A 58 -3.71 8.87 -10.08
N ILE A 59 -4.76 8.37 -10.75
CA ILE A 59 -5.82 9.20 -11.34
C ILE A 59 -6.60 9.95 -10.26
N ALA A 60 -6.95 9.31 -9.16
CA ALA A 60 -7.82 9.88 -8.14
C ALA A 60 -7.10 10.83 -7.16
N LEU A 61 -5.79 10.67 -6.92
CA LEU A 61 -5.02 11.43 -5.94
C LEU A 61 -5.19 12.96 -6.05
N PRO A 62 -5.18 13.59 -7.25
CA PRO A 62 -5.35 15.03 -7.36
C PRO A 62 -6.73 15.54 -6.95
N PHE A 63 -7.75 14.68 -7.01
CA PHE A 63 -9.15 15.05 -6.80
C PHE A 63 -9.69 14.62 -5.44
N ALA A 64 -9.23 13.48 -4.92
CA ALA A 64 -9.78 12.88 -3.71
C ALA A 64 -9.60 13.77 -2.48
N GLY A 65 -8.45 14.43 -2.32
CA GLY A 65 -8.19 15.36 -1.23
C GLY A 65 -9.11 16.57 -1.24
N PRO A 66 -9.11 17.39 -2.30
CA PRO A 66 -10.01 18.54 -2.43
C PRO A 66 -11.49 18.15 -2.30
N LEU A 67 -11.88 17.00 -2.86
CA LEU A 67 -13.26 16.54 -2.77
C LEU A 67 -13.63 16.12 -1.34
N SER A 68 -12.74 15.42 -0.63
CA SER A 68 -12.91 15.09 0.79
C SER A 68 -13.02 16.34 1.68
N ASP A 69 -12.22 17.37 1.40
CA ASP A 69 -12.28 18.63 2.13
C ASP A 69 -13.59 19.39 1.87
N LYS A 70 -14.17 19.28 0.65
CA LYS A 70 -15.42 19.94 0.26
C LYS A 70 -16.67 19.17 0.70
N LEU A 71 -16.71 17.85 0.51
CA LEU A 71 -17.88 16.99 0.78
C LEU A 71 -17.89 16.42 2.19
N GLY A 72 -16.76 16.50 2.90
CA GLY A 72 -16.58 15.95 4.24
C GLY A 72 -16.07 14.51 4.25
N ARG A 73 -15.50 14.10 5.39
CA ARG A 73 -14.86 12.80 5.61
C ARG A 73 -15.80 11.61 5.40
N ARG A 74 -17.07 11.78 5.79
CA ARG A 74 -18.11 10.76 5.67
C ARG A 74 -18.35 10.37 4.21
N ILE A 75 -18.58 11.35 3.34
CA ILE A 75 -18.86 11.11 1.92
C ILE A 75 -17.62 10.54 1.22
N SER A 76 -16.44 11.07 1.51
CA SER A 76 -15.19 10.52 0.98
C SER A 76 -15.02 9.03 1.35
N THR A 77 -15.21 8.69 2.63
CA THR A 77 -15.12 7.29 3.08
C THR A 77 -16.19 6.42 2.43
N ALA A 78 -17.42 6.92 2.28
CA ALA A 78 -18.52 6.18 1.65
C ALA A 78 -18.21 5.90 0.15
N ILE A 79 -17.70 6.88 -0.59
CA ILE A 79 -17.24 6.69 -1.98
C ILE A 79 -16.15 5.61 -2.01
N GLY A 80 -15.16 5.71 -1.12
CA GLY A 80 -14.08 4.73 -1.01
C GLY A 80 -14.61 3.31 -0.73
N SER A 81 -15.47 3.16 0.27
CA SER A 81 -16.04 1.84 0.65
C SER A 81 -16.89 1.24 -0.48
N GLY A 82 -17.74 2.06 -1.13
CA GLY A 82 -18.56 1.61 -2.24
C GLY A 82 -17.74 1.20 -3.46
N SER A 83 -16.75 1.99 -3.81
CA SER A 83 -15.83 1.69 -4.93
C SER A 83 -14.99 0.44 -4.64
N TYR A 84 -14.56 0.22 -3.39
CA TYR A 84 -13.82 -0.98 -3.01
C TYR A 84 -14.71 -2.24 -3.04
N ALA A 85 -15.99 -2.10 -2.67
CA ALA A 85 -16.98 -3.17 -2.84
C ALA A 85 -17.14 -3.55 -4.33
N ILE A 86 -17.22 -2.56 -5.24
CA ILE A 86 -17.28 -2.78 -6.68
C ILE A 86 -16.04 -3.56 -7.15
N TYR A 87 -14.84 -3.19 -6.68
CA TYR A 87 -13.61 -3.89 -7.01
C TYR A 87 -13.67 -5.37 -6.62
N LEU A 88 -14.01 -5.68 -5.37
CA LEU A 88 -13.98 -7.06 -4.87
C LEU A 88 -15.10 -7.92 -5.46
N ILE A 89 -16.33 -7.41 -5.54
CA ILE A 89 -17.44 -8.10 -6.20
C ILE A 89 -17.13 -8.26 -7.69
N GLY A 90 -16.53 -7.24 -8.30
CA GLY A 90 -16.10 -7.27 -9.69
C GLY A 90 -15.07 -8.37 -9.99
N LEU A 91 -14.13 -8.65 -9.06
CA LEU A 91 -13.20 -9.78 -9.21
C LEU A 91 -13.94 -11.14 -9.21
N ALA A 92 -14.96 -11.30 -8.36
CA ALA A 92 -15.77 -12.53 -8.36
C ALA A 92 -16.56 -12.69 -9.65
N LEU A 93 -17.17 -11.60 -10.15
CA LEU A 93 -17.88 -11.60 -11.43
C LEU A 93 -16.94 -11.85 -12.62
N ALA A 94 -15.74 -11.28 -12.57
CA ALA A 94 -14.69 -11.50 -13.55
C ALA A 94 -14.23 -12.96 -13.59
N PHE A 95 -14.09 -13.61 -12.42
CA PHE A 95 -13.79 -15.04 -12.34
C PHE A 95 -14.89 -15.86 -13.05
N ASN A 96 -16.16 -15.55 -12.77
CA ASN A 96 -17.30 -16.26 -13.38
C ASN A 96 -17.42 -16.00 -14.89
N ALA A 97 -16.98 -14.84 -15.38
CA ALA A 97 -16.96 -14.53 -16.82
C ALA A 97 -15.89 -15.38 -17.56
N GLY A 98 -14.89 -15.90 -16.87
CA GLY A 98 -13.86 -16.76 -17.42
C GLY A 98 -13.12 -16.10 -18.59
N THR A 99 -12.87 -16.86 -19.66
CA THR A 99 -12.20 -16.38 -20.88
C THR A 99 -13.02 -15.35 -21.67
N ASN A 100 -14.31 -15.17 -21.35
CA ASN A 100 -15.22 -14.21 -22.02
C ASN A 100 -15.05 -12.79 -21.44
N GLY A 101 -13.82 -12.29 -21.33
CA GLY A 101 -13.53 -10.93 -20.89
C GLY A 101 -13.29 -10.79 -19.39
N GLY A 102 -13.15 -11.89 -18.63
CA GLY A 102 -12.92 -11.83 -17.19
C GLY A 102 -11.69 -11.02 -16.79
N TYR A 103 -10.59 -11.18 -17.52
CA TYR A 103 -9.37 -10.39 -17.28
C TYR A 103 -9.59 -8.89 -17.45
N GLN A 104 -10.30 -8.46 -18.51
CA GLN A 104 -10.61 -7.05 -18.78
C GLN A 104 -11.54 -6.46 -17.72
N ILE A 105 -12.56 -7.23 -17.31
CA ILE A 105 -13.47 -6.83 -16.22
C ILE A 105 -12.67 -6.62 -14.93
N ALA A 106 -11.81 -7.58 -14.56
CA ALA A 106 -10.96 -7.48 -13.38
C ALA A 106 -10.03 -6.25 -13.42
N TYR A 107 -9.45 -5.97 -14.59
CA TYR A 107 -8.57 -4.81 -14.78
C TYR A 107 -9.31 -3.49 -14.53
N ILE A 108 -10.51 -3.32 -15.13
CA ILE A 108 -11.34 -2.13 -14.93
C ILE A 108 -11.79 -2.01 -13.47
N CYS A 109 -12.25 -3.11 -12.85
CA CYS A 109 -12.62 -3.12 -11.43
C CYS A 109 -11.44 -2.78 -10.51
N ALA A 110 -10.22 -3.19 -10.86
CA ALA A 110 -9.02 -2.82 -10.11
C ALA A 110 -8.70 -1.31 -10.22
N ILE A 111 -8.94 -0.66 -11.38
CA ILE A 111 -8.84 0.80 -11.47
C ILE A 111 -9.82 1.46 -10.49
N VAL A 112 -11.06 0.98 -10.41
CA VAL A 112 -12.06 1.48 -9.44
C VAL A 112 -11.59 1.23 -8.00
N GLY A 113 -10.97 0.08 -7.71
CA GLY A 113 -10.34 -0.21 -6.42
C GLY A 113 -9.19 0.75 -6.08
N GLY A 114 -8.41 1.16 -7.07
CA GLY A 114 -7.36 2.19 -6.90
C GLY A 114 -7.93 3.58 -6.59
N ILE A 115 -9.01 3.97 -7.26
CA ILE A 115 -9.77 5.20 -6.93
C ILE A 115 -10.27 5.13 -5.49
N ALA A 116 -10.83 3.99 -5.09
CA ALA A 116 -11.30 3.75 -3.73
C ALA A 116 -10.19 4.00 -2.69
N ASN A 117 -8.96 3.54 -2.94
CA ASN A 117 -7.83 3.75 -2.03
C ASN A 117 -7.60 5.24 -1.74
N SER A 118 -7.64 6.10 -2.77
CA SER A 118 -7.43 7.54 -2.59
C SER A 118 -8.55 8.18 -1.74
N PHE A 119 -9.80 7.76 -1.93
CA PHE A 119 -10.93 8.26 -1.15
C PHE A 119 -10.94 7.73 0.28
N LEU A 120 -10.56 6.48 0.52
CA LEU A 120 -10.39 5.93 1.87
C LEU A 120 -9.26 6.66 2.61
N ASP A 121 -8.11 6.87 1.96
CA ASP A 121 -6.97 7.58 2.57
C ASP A 121 -7.36 9.01 2.98
N THR A 122 -8.02 9.76 2.10
CA THR A 122 -8.40 11.16 2.36
C THR A 122 -9.59 11.30 3.32
N GLY A 123 -10.43 10.27 3.45
CA GLY A 123 -11.54 10.24 4.39
C GLY A 123 -11.12 9.74 5.78
N ILE A 124 -10.46 8.59 5.87
CA ILE A 124 -10.25 7.86 7.12
C ILE A 124 -9.06 8.39 7.92
N TYR A 125 -7.89 8.66 7.28
CA TYR A 125 -6.71 9.12 8.04
C TYR A 125 -6.96 10.39 8.84
N PRO A 126 -7.56 11.45 8.26
CA PRO A 126 -7.92 12.63 9.05
C PRO A 126 -8.98 12.32 10.10
N ALA A 127 -10.04 11.55 9.74
CA ALA A 127 -11.14 11.27 10.66
C ALA A 127 -10.68 10.55 11.94
N VAL A 128 -9.84 9.51 11.83
CA VAL A 128 -9.33 8.82 13.03
C VAL A 128 -8.41 9.72 13.86
N SER A 129 -7.64 10.61 13.22
CA SER A 129 -6.78 11.59 13.89
C SER A 129 -7.61 12.63 14.65
N GLU A 130 -8.74 13.05 14.11
CA GLU A 130 -9.69 13.96 14.74
C GLU A 130 -10.42 13.29 15.92
N ILE A 131 -10.78 12.00 15.79
CA ILE A 131 -11.39 11.23 16.88
C ILE A 131 -10.41 11.01 18.04
N ILE A 132 -9.16 10.66 17.71
CA ILE A 132 -8.10 10.36 18.70
C ILE A 132 -7.12 11.55 18.76
N TYR A 133 -7.66 12.76 18.90
CA TYR A 133 -6.90 14.02 18.84
C TYR A 133 -5.74 14.14 19.85
N LYS A 134 -5.78 13.39 20.96
CA LYS A 134 -4.69 13.37 21.96
C LYS A 134 -3.45 12.59 21.48
N ALA A 135 -3.62 11.70 20.51
CA ALA A 135 -2.54 10.85 19.99
C ALA A 135 -2.78 10.55 18.50
N PRO A 136 -2.75 11.57 17.61
CA PRO A 136 -3.07 11.38 16.18
C PRO A 136 -2.13 10.42 15.48
N GLY A 137 -0.85 10.37 15.87
CA GLY A 137 0.10 9.39 15.37
C GLY A 137 -0.29 7.94 15.72
N VAL A 138 -0.77 7.70 16.92
CA VAL A 138 -1.28 6.37 17.33
C VAL A 138 -2.53 6.01 16.55
N ALA A 139 -3.41 6.98 16.28
CA ALA A 139 -4.60 6.77 15.47
C ALA A 139 -4.25 6.28 14.06
N THR A 140 -3.30 6.92 13.40
CA THR A 140 -2.86 6.53 12.05
C THR A 140 -2.07 5.22 12.04
N MET A 141 -1.29 4.92 13.09
CA MET A 141 -0.67 3.62 13.28
C MET A 141 -1.69 2.49 13.41
N GLY A 142 -2.84 2.75 14.04
CA GLY A 142 -3.96 1.82 14.12
C GLY A 142 -4.43 1.35 12.75
N ILE A 143 -4.48 2.22 11.75
CA ILE A 143 -4.82 1.85 10.36
C ILE A 143 -3.86 0.77 9.85
N LYS A 144 -2.54 1.03 9.96
CA LYS A 144 -1.51 0.07 9.51
C LYS A 144 -1.58 -1.25 10.29
N PHE A 145 -1.88 -1.19 11.58
CA PHE A 145 -2.06 -2.37 12.41
C PHE A 145 -3.20 -3.25 11.88
N PHE A 146 -4.38 -2.67 11.61
CA PHE A 146 -5.54 -3.42 11.09
C PHE A 146 -5.27 -4.02 9.70
N ILE A 147 -4.58 -3.29 8.81
CA ILE A 147 -4.10 -3.82 7.52
C ILE A 147 -3.22 -5.06 7.76
N SER A 148 -2.21 -4.93 8.62
CA SER A 148 -1.25 -6.02 8.85
C SER A 148 -1.87 -7.23 9.51
N VAL A 149 -2.83 -7.04 10.43
CA VAL A 149 -3.58 -8.16 11.04
C VAL A 149 -4.35 -8.93 9.99
N SER A 150 -5.09 -8.26 9.12
CA SER A 150 -5.86 -8.94 8.07
C SER A 150 -4.96 -9.66 7.06
N GLN A 151 -3.85 -9.04 6.69
CA GLN A 151 -2.84 -9.66 5.83
C GLN A 151 -2.19 -10.90 6.47
N MET A 152 -1.95 -10.85 7.79
CA MET A 152 -1.41 -11.98 8.55
C MET A 152 -2.38 -13.18 8.57
N LEU A 153 -3.68 -12.88 8.65
CA LEU A 153 -4.72 -13.90 8.68
C LEU A 153 -5.07 -14.44 7.28
N LEU A 154 -4.69 -13.75 6.22
CA LEU A 154 -5.10 -14.08 4.85
C LEU A 154 -4.81 -15.53 4.44
N PRO A 155 -3.62 -16.13 4.67
CA PRO A 155 -3.38 -17.53 4.30
C PRO A 155 -4.36 -18.51 4.95
N PHE A 156 -4.72 -18.28 6.21
CA PHE A 156 -5.69 -19.12 6.93
C PHE A 156 -7.10 -18.96 6.37
N VAL A 157 -7.49 -17.73 6.04
CA VAL A 157 -8.78 -17.44 5.42
C VAL A 157 -8.87 -18.06 4.03
N LEU A 158 -7.80 -18.05 3.26
CA LEU A 158 -7.74 -18.73 1.96
C LEU A 158 -8.00 -20.23 2.09
N GLY A 159 -7.38 -20.89 3.06
CA GLY A 159 -7.59 -22.31 3.32
C GLY A 159 -9.02 -22.69 3.67
N VAL A 160 -9.77 -21.77 4.32
CA VAL A 160 -11.19 -22.02 4.70
C VAL A 160 -12.16 -21.62 3.58
N THR A 161 -11.80 -20.64 2.74
CA THR A 161 -12.70 -20.10 1.69
C THR A 161 -12.51 -20.74 0.33
N VAL A 162 -11.53 -21.63 0.19
CA VAL A 162 -11.31 -22.37 -1.06
C VAL A 162 -12.51 -23.29 -1.35
N ALA A 163 -12.99 -23.26 -2.57
CA ALA A 163 -14.07 -24.11 -3.05
C ALA A 163 -13.69 -24.72 -4.40
N THR A 164 -14.28 -25.89 -4.71
CA THR A 164 -14.14 -26.51 -6.02
C THR A 164 -15.41 -26.22 -6.82
N THR A 165 -15.25 -25.68 -8.02
CA THR A 165 -16.37 -25.44 -8.93
C THR A 165 -16.92 -26.74 -9.48
N ALA A 166 -18.11 -26.72 -10.08
CA ALA A 166 -18.72 -27.86 -10.74
C ALA A 166 -17.83 -28.46 -11.86
N THR A 167 -16.92 -27.66 -12.42
CA THR A 167 -15.94 -28.09 -13.43
C THR A 167 -14.62 -28.60 -12.83
N GLY A 168 -14.52 -28.71 -11.49
CA GLY A 168 -13.31 -29.15 -10.81
C GLY A 168 -12.23 -28.06 -10.61
N ALA A 169 -12.49 -26.81 -11.05
CA ALA A 169 -11.56 -25.71 -10.89
C ALA A 169 -11.59 -25.12 -9.46
N THR A 170 -10.44 -24.69 -8.96
CA THR A 170 -10.32 -24.00 -7.66
C THR A 170 -10.90 -22.58 -7.75
N SER A 171 -11.75 -22.23 -6.80
CA SER A 171 -12.40 -20.90 -6.74
C SER A 171 -12.27 -20.28 -5.34
N TYR A 172 -12.03 -18.99 -5.31
CA TYR A 172 -12.02 -18.15 -4.12
C TYR A 172 -13.12 -17.09 -4.14
N ASN A 173 -14.15 -17.26 -4.96
CA ASN A 173 -15.26 -16.31 -5.10
C ASN A 173 -15.97 -16.00 -3.78
N THR A 174 -16.08 -16.99 -2.89
CA THR A 174 -16.65 -16.79 -1.55
C THR A 174 -15.92 -15.67 -0.79
N LEU A 175 -14.59 -15.64 -0.85
CA LEU A 175 -13.80 -14.60 -0.20
C LEU A 175 -14.02 -13.22 -0.85
N PHE A 176 -14.03 -13.16 -2.18
CA PHE A 176 -14.28 -11.91 -2.90
C PHE A 176 -15.66 -11.34 -2.59
N TYR A 177 -16.71 -12.17 -2.64
CA TYR A 177 -18.06 -11.73 -2.27
C TYR A 177 -18.17 -11.34 -0.80
N ALA A 178 -17.61 -12.13 0.12
CA ALA A 178 -17.66 -11.82 1.55
C ALA A 178 -17.02 -10.47 1.87
N CYS A 179 -15.82 -10.20 1.32
CA CYS A 179 -15.15 -8.92 1.49
C CYS A 179 -15.90 -7.76 0.82
N GLY A 180 -16.47 -7.98 -0.38
CA GLY A 180 -17.26 -6.96 -1.08
C GLY A 180 -18.55 -6.62 -0.33
N ILE A 181 -19.29 -7.61 0.16
CA ILE A 181 -20.48 -7.42 0.98
C ILE A 181 -20.13 -6.72 2.31
N ALA A 182 -19.03 -7.12 2.95
CA ALA A 182 -18.56 -6.45 4.15
C ALA A 182 -18.28 -4.95 3.91
N TYR A 183 -17.73 -4.58 2.76
CA TYR A 183 -17.58 -3.16 2.40
C TYR A 183 -18.90 -2.45 2.19
N LEU A 184 -19.93 -3.10 1.64
CA LEU A 184 -21.28 -2.53 1.55
C LEU A 184 -21.89 -2.30 2.92
N VAL A 185 -21.70 -3.24 3.84
CA VAL A 185 -22.12 -3.07 5.25
C VAL A 185 -21.37 -1.90 5.89
N LEU A 186 -20.04 -1.82 5.71
CA LEU A 186 -19.24 -0.72 6.25
C LEU A 186 -19.65 0.64 5.66
N LEU A 187 -19.98 0.69 4.35
CA LEU A 187 -20.54 1.89 3.73
C LEU A 187 -21.80 2.36 4.46
N VAL A 188 -22.75 1.46 4.71
CA VAL A 188 -23.99 1.79 5.44
C VAL A 188 -23.67 2.27 6.87
N LEU A 189 -22.76 1.57 7.56
CA LEU A 189 -22.36 1.95 8.92
C LEU A 189 -21.68 3.34 8.96
N VAL A 190 -20.82 3.67 8.00
CA VAL A 190 -20.18 4.99 7.87
C VAL A 190 -21.24 6.09 7.68
N MET A 191 -22.33 5.81 6.97
CA MET A 191 -23.42 6.77 6.75
C MET A 191 -24.26 6.98 8.00
N ILE A 192 -24.44 5.96 8.84
CA ILE A 192 -25.30 6.00 10.04
C ILE A 192 -24.54 6.58 11.25
N PHE A 193 -23.30 6.12 11.50
CA PHE A 193 -22.59 6.49 12.72
C PHE A 193 -22.01 7.91 12.64
N PRO A 194 -22.02 8.68 13.76
CA PRO A 194 -21.55 10.04 13.76
C PRO A 194 -20.02 10.14 13.58
N LEU A 195 -19.57 10.97 12.68
CA LEU A 195 -18.17 11.40 12.57
C LEU A 195 -18.03 12.81 13.15
N PRO A 196 -16.83 13.22 13.59
CA PRO A 196 -16.59 14.59 14.00
C PRO A 196 -16.97 15.54 12.87
N ASP A 197 -17.71 16.59 13.20
CA ASP A 197 -17.95 17.67 12.24
C ASP A 197 -16.60 18.38 12.00
N THR A 198 -16.07 18.23 10.81
CA THR A 198 -14.92 19.00 10.42
C THR A 198 -15.38 20.45 10.28
N ASP A 199 -14.85 21.36 11.10
CA ASP A 199 -15.06 22.79 10.89
C ASP A 199 -14.48 23.15 9.52
N GLN A 200 -15.31 23.04 8.48
CA GLN A 200 -14.97 23.36 7.08
C GLN A 200 -14.50 24.83 6.93
N LYS A 201 -14.77 25.66 7.94
CA LYS A 201 -14.37 27.06 7.99
C LYS A 201 -12.90 27.30 8.32
N ALA A 202 -12.20 26.29 8.89
CA ALA A 202 -10.77 26.41 9.22
C ALA A 202 -9.84 26.04 8.05
N ALA A 203 -10.34 25.48 6.98
CA ALA A 203 -9.59 25.30 5.74
C ALA A 203 -9.57 26.63 4.98
N GLY A 204 -8.67 27.52 5.37
CA GLY A 204 -8.29 28.66 4.51
C GLY A 204 -8.01 28.15 3.09
N LYS A 205 -8.22 28.98 2.06
CA LYS A 205 -7.94 28.66 0.65
C LYS A 205 -6.59 27.96 0.55
N LYS A 206 -6.58 26.63 0.56
CA LYS A 206 -5.38 25.87 0.25
C LYS A 206 -5.10 26.12 -1.22
N GLU A 207 -3.95 26.68 -1.51
CA GLU A 207 -3.44 26.80 -2.88
C GLU A 207 -3.51 25.40 -3.54
N GLY A 208 -3.94 25.38 -4.78
CA GLY A 208 -3.98 24.12 -5.53
C GLY A 208 -2.58 23.52 -5.63
N LEU A 209 -2.48 22.21 -5.75
CA LEU A 209 -1.21 21.47 -5.90
C LEU A 209 -0.31 22.13 -6.97
N ILE A 210 -0.89 22.49 -8.12
CA ILE A 210 -0.17 23.10 -9.25
C ILE A 210 0.36 24.49 -8.91
N ASP A 211 -0.40 25.31 -8.19
CA ASP A 211 0.01 26.67 -7.84
C ASP A 211 1.10 26.65 -6.76
N SER A 212 0.99 25.75 -5.78
CA SER A 212 2.05 25.54 -4.78
C SER A 212 3.36 25.07 -5.42
N LEU A 213 3.29 24.27 -6.49
CA LEU A 213 4.48 23.77 -7.22
C LEU A 213 5.19 24.85 -8.03
N LYS A 214 4.46 25.80 -8.62
CA LYS A 214 5.03 26.89 -9.45
C LYS A 214 5.98 27.80 -8.66
N HIS A 215 5.75 27.95 -7.36
CA HIS A 215 6.51 28.85 -6.49
C HIS A 215 7.53 28.14 -5.60
N THR A 216 7.72 26.82 -5.79
CA THR A 216 8.62 26.01 -4.96
C THR A 216 9.87 25.61 -5.74
N HIS A 217 11.05 25.98 -5.23
CA HIS A 217 12.33 25.49 -5.74
C HIS A 217 12.64 24.11 -5.13
N PHE A 218 12.70 23.08 -5.96
CA PHE A 218 13.14 21.76 -5.56
C PHE A 218 14.64 21.61 -5.77
N SER A 219 15.37 21.38 -4.68
CA SER A 219 16.78 21.01 -4.76
C SER A 219 16.93 19.56 -5.29
N VAL A 220 18.14 19.20 -5.71
CA VAL A 220 18.44 17.83 -6.14
C VAL A 220 18.17 16.83 -5.02
N GLU A 221 18.43 17.23 -3.78
CA GLU A 221 18.17 16.43 -2.58
C GLU A 221 16.66 16.21 -2.36
N SER A 222 15.84 17.22 -2.62
CA SER A 222 14.38 17.11 -2.54
C SER A 222 13.82 16.13 -3.57
N ILE A 223 14.34 16.19 -4.80
CA ILE A 223 13.99 15.26 -5.87
C ILE A 223 14.42 13.84 -5.48
N ALA A 224 15.62 13.66 -4.93
CA ALA A 224 16.09 12.36 -4.44
C ALA A 224 15.16 11.79 -3.37
N MET A 225 14.66 12.61 -2.45
CA MET A 225 13.70 12.20 -1.41
C MET A 225 12.36 11.76 -2.01
N ILE A 226 11.84 12.44 -3.02
CA ILE A 226 10.62 12.04 -3.73
C ILE A 226 10.83 10.71 -4.45
N LEU A 227 11.98 10.53 -5.11
CA LEU A 227 12.37 9.29 -5.78
C LEU A 227 12.56 8.12 -4.80
N ILE A 228 12.92 8.37 -3.55
CA ILE A 228 12.93 7.35 -2.50
C ILE A 228 11.49 6.83 -2.28
N GLY A 229 10.47 7.66 -2.36
CA GLY A 229 9.07 7.22 -2.33
C GLY A 229 8.74 6.23 -3.46
N PHE A 230 9.32 6.42 -4.65
CA PHE A 230 9.21 5.48 -5.77
C PHE A 230 9.93 4.16 -5.46
N THR A 231 11.22 4.21 -5.12
CA THR A 231 12.04 3.00 -4.95
C THR A 231 11.59 2.14 -3.77
N CYS A 232 11.26 2.76 -2.63
CA CYS A 232 10.79 2.00 -1.46
C CYS A 232 9.45 1.30 -1.74
N THR A 233 8.53 1.98 -2.46
CA THR A 233 7.27 1.37 -2.86
C THR A 233 7.51 0.17 -3.77
N GLY A 234 8.37 0.29 -4.77
CA GLY A 234 8.70 -0.82 -5.64
C GLY A 234 9.28 -2.02 -4.90
N THR A 235 10.17 -1.77 -3.93
CA THR A 235 10.79 -2.83 -3.13
C THR A 235 9.75 -3.73 -2.45
N PHE A 236 8.81 -3.15 -1.70
CA PHE A 236 7.83 -3.98 -0.99
C PHE A 236 6.67 -4.44 -1.87
N GLN A 237 6.28 -3.68 -2.90
CA GLN A 237 5.19 -4.08 -3.79
C GLN A 237 5.58 -5.21 -4.73
N LEU A 238 6.80 -5.22 -5.28
CA LEU A 238 7.29 -6.35 -6.05
C LEU A 238 7.40 -7.61 -5.19
N TRP A 239 7.87 -7.47 -3.95
CA TRP A 239 7.89 -8.59 -3.02
C TRP A 239 6.48 -9.10 -2.74
N LEU A 240 5.57 -8.22 -2.30
CA LEU A 240 4.20 -8.57 -1.95
C LEU A 240 3.46 -9.26 -3.10
N ASN A 241 3.68 -8.81 -4.33
CA ASN A 241 2.96 -9.32 -5.49
C ASN A 241 3.63 -10.49 -6.21
N CYS A 242 4.94 -10.70 -6.07
CA CYS A 242 5.66 -11.64 -6.93
C CYS A 242 6.53 -12.65 -6.17
N ALA A 243 6.85 -12.43 -4.89
CA ALA A 243 7.76 -13.31 -4.16
C ALA A 243 7.21 -14.74 -3.99
N GLN A 244 5.91 -14.92 -3.85
CA GLN A 244 5.32 -16.27 -3.78
C GLN A 244 5.44 -17.02 -5.10
N ASN A 245 5.33 -16.33 -6.24
CA ASN A 245 5.59 -16.97 -7.54
C ASN A 245 7.06 -17.40 -7.66
N PHE A 246 8.00 -16.54 -7.20
CA PHE A 246 9.41 -16.93 -7.14
C PHE A 246 9.64 -18.15 -6.23
N ALA A 247 8.98 -18.21 -5.07
CA ALA A 247 9.06 -19.35 -4.17
C ALA A 247 8.56 -20.65 -4.81
N LYS A 248 7.46 -20.59 -5.58
CA LYS A 248 6.94 -21.79 -6.30
C LYS A 248 7.88 -22.22 -7.42
N GLU A 249 8.25 -21.30 -8.30
CA GLU A 249 8.95 -21.65 -9.54
C GLU A 249 10.47 -21.86 -9.34
N ASN A 250 11.10 -21.08 -8.46
CA ASN A 250 12.56 -21.08 -8.31
C ASN A 250 13.07 -21.81 -7.06
N VAL A 251 12.20 -22.01 -6.04
CA VAL A 251 12.54 -22.72 -4.80
C VAL A 251 11.83 -24.08 -4.74
N GLY A 252 10.78 -24.29 -5.55
CA GLY A 252 9.99 -25.54 -5.55
C GLY A 252 9.06 -25.66 -4.33
N TRP A 253 8.65 -24.54 -3.75
CA TRP A 253 7.75 -24.53 -2.59
C TRP A 253 6.28 -24.57 -3.05
N ALA A 254 5.60 -25.71 -2.84
CA ALA A 254 4.25 -25.94 -3.35
C ALA A 254 3.20 -24.93 -2.88
N ASP A 255 3.20 -24.56 -1.59
CA ASP A 255 2.30 -23.55 -1.03
C ASP A 255 3.07 -22.51 -0.19
N PRO A 256 3.50 -21.41 -0.79
CA PRO A 256 4.22 -20.34 -0.10
C PRO A 256 3.31 -19.31 0.59
N SER A 257 2.00 -19.53 0.70
CA SER A 257 1.02 -18.54 1.21
C SER A 257 1.38 -18.05 2.62
N ILE A 258 1.97 -18.89 3.46
CA ILE A 258 2.42 -18.55 4.82
C ILE A 258 3.43 -17.38 4.83
N MET A 259 4.14 -17.13 3.73
CA MET A 259 5.04 -15.98 3.60
C MET A 259 4.31 -14.66 3.91
N GLN A 260 3.01 -14.56 3.57
CA GLN A 260 2.21 -13.38 3.87
C GLN A 260 2.09 -13.13 5.38
N THR A 261 1.96 -14.17 6.17
CA THR A 261 1.93 -14.08 7.64
C THR A 261 3.24 -13.51 8.19
N TYR A 262 4.38 -14.01 7.74
CA TYR A 262 5.70 -13.52 8.19
C TYR A 262 5.97 -12.09 7.73
N TYR A 263 5.59 -11.75 6.50
CA TYR A 263 5.67 -10.38 5.98
C TYR A 263 4.86 -9.40 6.86
N SER A 264 3.64 -9.77 7.20
CA SER A 264 2.76 -8.95 8.02
C SER A 264 3.24 -8.84 9.48
N ALA A 265 3.78 -9.94 10.03
CA ALA A 265 4.40 -9.93 11.36
C ALA A 265 5.60 -8.97 11.39
N GLY A 266 6.45 -8.99 10.35
CA GLY A 266 7.53 -8.02 10.19
C GLY A 266 7.03 -6.58 10.14
N THR A 267 5.99 -6.31 9.36
CA THR A 267 5.36 -4.98 9.27
C THR A 267 4.80 -4.52 10.61
N MET A 268 4.11 -5.40 11.35
CA MET A 268 3.58 -5.06 12.69
C MET A 268 4.69 -4.75 13.68
N LEU A 269 5.76 -5.57 13.70
CA LEU A 269 6.90 -5.33 14.57
C LEU A 269 7.56 -3.99 14.23
N ALA A 270 7.67 -3.66 12.94
CA ALA A 270 8.24 -2.39 12.50
C ALA A 270 7.49 -1.17 13.05
N LEU A 271 6.15 -1.22 13.15
CA LEU A 271 5.37 -0.11 13.70
C LEU A 271 5.81 0.24 15.13
N VAL A 272 6.13 -0.77 15.94
CA VAL A 272 6.56 -0.57 17.32
C VAL A 272 8.06 -0.23 17.39
N VAL A 273 8.90 -1.06 16.77
CA VAL A 273 10.37 -0.93 16.85
C VAL A 273 10.86 0.36 16.21
N THR A 274 10.35 0.70 15.01
CA THR A 274 10.74 1.94 14.34
C THR A 274 10.33 3.17 15.15
N ALA A 275 9.11 3.18 15.71
CA ALA A 275 8.66 4.29 16.57
C ALA A 275 9.51 4.46 17.85
N LEU A 276 10.08 3.39 18.37
CA LEU A 276 11.01 3.46 19.51
C LEU A 276 12.41 3.91 19.08
N LEU A 277 12.88 3.43 17.94
CA LEU A 277 14.22 3.73 17.42
C LEU A 277 14.35 5.18 16.93
N THR A 278 13.29 5.76 16.33
CA THR A 278 13.29 7.17 15.87
C THR A 278 13.47 8.17 17.01
N ARG A 279 13.24 7.75 18.28
CA ARG A 279 13.56 8.57 19.46
C ARG A 279 15.07 8.70 19.71
N LYS A 280 15.89 7.76 19.20
CA LYS A 280 17.33 7.69 19.45
C LYS A 280 18.16 7.87 18.18
N ILE A 281 17.62 7.49 17.04
CA ILE A 281 18.30 7.48 15.74
C ILE A 281 17.58 8.48 14.83
N LYS A 282 18.34 9.34 14.16
CA LYS A 282 17.78 10.32 13.20
C LYS A 282 17.04 9.60 12.05
N ASP A 283 15.86 10.06 11.69
CA ASP A 283 14.99 9.48 10.65
C ASP A 283 15.72 9.22 9.34
N VAL A 284 16.62 10.11 8.94
CA VAL A 284 17.41 9.97 7.69
C VAL A 284 18.28 8.69 7.68
N ARG A 285 18.69 8.16 8.83
CA ARG A 285 19.49 6.92 8.90
C ARG A 285 18.67 5.69 8.48
N PHE A 286 17.37 5.69 8.76
CA PHE A 286 16.49 4.61 8.32
C PHE A 286 16.30 4.60 6.80
N ILE A 287 16.34 5.79 6.18
CA ILE A 287 16.23 5.92 4.71
C ILE A 287 17.39 5.21 3.98
N LEU A 288 18.54 5.06 4.63
CA LEU A 288 19.65 4.26 4.12
C LEU A 288 19.62 2.82 4.67
N GLY A 289 19.46 2.66 5.98
CA GLY A 289 19.61 1.35 6.63
C GLY A 289 18.55 0.33 6.21
N TYR A 290 17.31 0.74 6.05
CA TYR A 290 16.23 -0.17 5.67
C TYR A 290 16.35 -0.69 4.23
N PRO A 291 16.60 0.12 3.21
CA PRO A 291 16.89 -0.40 1.87
C PRO A 291 18.12 -1.32 1.80
N VAL A 292 19.15 -1.08 2.61
CA VAL A 292 20.31 -1.98 2.69
C VAL A 292 19.90 -3.35 3.24
N ILE A 293 19.10 -3.40 4.28
CA ILE A 293 18.57 -4.66 4.82
C ILE A 293 17.76 -5.39 3.73
N CYS A 294 16.87 -4.68 3.04
CA CYS A 294 16.08 -5.26 1.94
C CYS A 294 16.97 -5.80 0.82
N LEU A 295 17.98 -5.04 0.40
CA LEU A 295 18.89 -5.42 -0.66
C LEU A 295 19.66 -6.70 -0.34
N VAL A 296 20.29 -6.75 0.84
CA VAL A 296 21.05 -7.92 1.29
C VAL A 296 20.13 -9.15 1.41
N THR A 297 18.94 -8.95 1.93
CA THR A 297 17.93 -10.01 2.08
C THR A 297 17.53 -10.60 0.72
N MET A 298 17.23 -9.75 -0.27
CA MET A 298 16.83 -10.23 -1.60
C MET A 298 17.97 -10.92 -2.35
N ILE A 299 19.20 -10.44 -2.20
CA ILE A 299 20.38 -11.11 -2.76
C ILE A 299 20.54 -12.50 -2.12
N ALA A 300 20.43 -12.61 -0.80
CA ALA A 300 20.51 -13.90 -0.09
C ALA A 300 19.41 -14.87 -0.55
N VAL A 301 18.18 -14.39 -0.76
CA VAL A 301 17.06 -15.17 -1.28
C VAL A 301 17.32 -15.64 -2.71
N LEU A 302 17.79 -14.75 -3.59
CA LEU A 302 18.05 -15.07 -5.00
C LEU A 302 19.14 -16.13 -5.15
N VAL A 303 20.19 -16.07 -4.32
CA VAL A 303 21.31 -17.01 -4.36
C VAL A 303 21.00 -18.31 -3.64
N GLY A 304 20.45 -18.23 -2.43
CA GLY A 304 20.28 -19.38 -1.55
C GLY A 304 19.05 -20.25 -1.87
N LYS A 305 18.03 -19.74 -2.52
CA LYS A 305 16.83 -20.45 -3.03
C LYS A 305 16.26 -21.49 -2.05
N SER A 306 16.07 -21.13 -0.79
CA SER A 306 15.53 -22.02 0.23
C SER A 306 14.27 -21.45 0.87
N GLN A 307 13.38 -22.34 1.35
CA GLN A 307 12.14 -21.95 2.05
C GLN A 307 12.44 -21.11 3.29
N THR A 308 13.48 -21.45 4.06
CA THR A 308 13.90 -20.69 5.25
C THR A 308 14.31 -19.28 4.89
N LEU A 309 15.06 -19.08 3.80
CA LEU A 309 15.43 -17.74 3.33
C LEU A 309 14.22 -16.96 2.81
N MET A 310 13.24 -17.63 2.18
CA MET A 310 11.99 -16.98 1.76
C MET A 310 11.17 -16.51 2.95
N ILE A 311 11.07 -17.29 4.04
CA ILE A 311 10.39 -16.91 5.28
C ILE A 311 11.10 -15.73 5.95
N ALA A 312 12.42 -15.85 6.15
CA ALA A 312 13.23 -14.76 6.71
C ALA A 312 13.14 -13.49 5.84
N GLY A 313 13.17 -13.67 4.52
CA GLY A 313 13.01 -12.59 3.55
C GLY A 313 11.64 -11.92 3.68
N ALA A 314 10.57 -12.68 3.77
CA ALA A 314 9.24 -12.13 3.96
C ALA A 314 9.16 -11.26 5.23
N PHE A 315 9.70 -11.76 6.35
CA PHE A 315 9.73 -11.01 7.60
C PHE A 315 10.57 -9.73 7.49
N LEU A 316 11.79 -9.81 6.94
CA LEU A 316 12.71 -8.68 6.85
C LEU A 316 12.24 -7.61 5.85
N ILE A 317 11.67 -8.01 4.69
CA ILE A 317 11.08 -7.06 3.73
C ILE A 317 9.80 -6.45 4.31
N GLY A 318 8.99 -7.22 5.03
CA GLY A 318 7.85 -6.69 5.79
C GLY A 318 8.30 -5.63 6.78
N TRP A 319 9.35 -5.92 7.56
CA TRP A 319 9.88 -5.00 8.56
C TRP A 319 10.53 -3.76 7.94
N ALA A 320 11.55 -3.93 7.13
CA ALA A 320 12.37 -2.83 6.63
C ALA A 320 11.76 -2.15 5.38
N GLY A 321 11.08 -2.89 4.50
CA GLY A 321 10.49 -2.34 3.29
C GLY A 321 9.11 -1.72 3.50
N ALA A 322 8.16 -2.48 4.09
CA ALA A 322 6.76 -2.06 4.21
C ALA A 322 6.45 -1.34 5.52
N GLY A 323 7.16 -1.66 6.60
CA GLY A 323 6.79 -1.29 7.96
C GLY A 323 7.08 0.14 8.38
N GLY A 324 7.49 1.03 7.49
CA GLY A 324 7.67 2.43 7.87
C GLY A 324 8.55 3.28 6.95
N LEU A 325 9.26 2.69 5.99
CA LEU A 325 10.20 3.42 5.15
C LEU A 325 9.54 4.57 4.37
N LEU A 326 8.37 4.32 3.77
CA LEU A 326 7.60 5.34 3.03
C LEU A 326 7.13 6.48 3.96
N GLN A 327 6.70 6.14 5.17
CA GLN A 327 6.26 7.11 6.18
C GLN A 327 7.44 7.96 6.67
N ILE A 328 8.59 7.35 6.91
CA ILE A 328 9.81 8.08 7.31
C ILE A 328 10.26 9.00 6.18
N ALA A 329 10.30 8.51 4.93
CA ALA A 329 10.64 9.34 3.77
C ALA A 329 9.70 10.55 3.64
N THR A 330 8.40 10.32 3.79
CA THR A 330 7.39 11.40 3.77
C THR A 330 7.57 12.38 4.94
N SER A 331 7.88 11.88 6.14
CA SER A 331 8.14 12.70 7.32
C SER A 331 9.35 13.61 7.11
N VAL A 332 10.46 13.06 6.61
CA VAL A 332 11.68 13.84 6.32
C VAL A 332 11.40 14.89 5.23
N CYS A 333 10.67 14.52 4.16
CA CYS A 333 10.23 15.49 3.15
C CYS A 333 9.42 16.65 3.78
N ASN A 334 8.49 16.33 4.67
CA ASN A 334 7.65 17.34 5.33
C ASN A 334 8.43 18.26 6.30
N MET A 335 9.52 17.78 6.87
CA MET A 335 10.42 18.60 7.67
C MET A 335 11.22 19.59 6.81
N LEU A 336 11.59 19.19 5.59
CA LEU A 336 12.30 20.05 4.65
C LEU A 336 11.40 21.14 4.03
N PHE A 337 10.10 20.90 3.98
CA PHE A 337 9.13 21.83 3.36
C PHE A 337 7.96 22.14 4.31
N PRO A 338 8.21 22.85 5.43
CA PRO A 338 7.19 23.05 6.46
C PRO A 338 5.99 23.89 5.99
N LYS A 339 6.17 24.76 4.97
CA LYS A 339 5.11 25.62 4.42
C LYS A 339 4.17 24.85 3.46
N ILE A 340 4.66 23.80 2.77
CA ILE A 340 3.94 23.08 1.73
C ILE A 340 3.86 21.57 1.98
N LYS A 341 3.78 21.15 3.26
CA LYS A 341 3.76 19.73 3.68
C LYS A 341 2.76 18.87 2.88
N GLY A 342 1.56 19.40 2.65
CA GLY A 342 0.53 18.67 1.90
C GLY A 342 0.93 18.40 0.45
N THR A 343 1.52 19.41 -0.22
CA THR A 343 2.02 19.30 -1.60
C THR A 343 3.13 18.26 -1.71
N VAL A 344 4.10 18.31 -0.79
CA VAL A 344 5.24 17.37 -0.80
C VAL A 344 4.79 15.95 -0.48
N THR A 345 3.88 15.78 0.48
CA THR A 345 3.26 14.47 0.75
C THR A 345 2.55 13.93 -0.49
N ALA A 346 1.80 14.78 -1.21
CA ALA A 346 1.14 14.37 -2.44
C ALA A 346 2.13 13.93 -3.52
N LEU A 347 3.27 14.63 -3.68
CA LEU A 347 4.32 14.24 -4.64
C LEU A 347 4.92 12.87 -4.31
N VAL A 348 5.23 12.59 -3.04
CA VAL A 348 5.73 11.28 -2.60
C VAL A 348 4.69 10.20 -2.88
N MET A 349 3.40 10.47 -2.64
CA MET A 349 2.31 9.51 -2.90
C MET A 349 2.08 9.31 -4.41
N ILE A 350 2.24 10.34 -5.23
CA ILE A 350 2.21 10.24 -6.69
C ILE A 350 3.38 9.35 -7.17
N ALA A 351 4.60 9.59 -6.69
CA ALA A 351 5.76 8.78 -7.02
C ALA A 351 5.55 7.31 -6.61
N SER A 352 4.99 7.06 -5.43
CA SER A 352 4.60 5.74 -4.94
C SER A 352 3.57 5.06 -5.86
N SER A 353 2.50 5.77 -6.24
CA SER A 353 1.45 5.22 -7.10
C SER A 353 1.93 4.98 -8.53
N LEU A 354 2.78 5.87 -9.05
CA LEU A 354 3.42 5.72 -10.35
C LEU A 354 4.34 4.49 -10.37
N CYS A 355 5.10 4.27 -9.31
CA CYS A 355 5.91 3.07 -9.14
C CYS A 355 5.04 1.82 -9.16
N ASN A 356 3.98 1.81 -8.35
CA ASN A 356 3.08 0.66 -8.28
C ASN A 356 2.52 0.29 -9.66
N TYR A 357 2.06 1.29 -10.43
CA TYR A 357 1.56 1.06 -11.78
C TYR A 357 2.65 0.58 -12.73
N THR A 358 3.76 1.31 -12.86
CA THR A 358 4.78 1.06 -13.88
C THR A 358 5.55 -0.23 -13.63
N ILE A 359 6.00 -0.44 -12.38
CA ILE A 359 6.86 -1.58 -12.03
C ILE A 359 6.05 -2.89 -12.01
N LEU A 360 4.81 -2.89 -11.50
CA LEU A 360 3.98 -4.11 -11.54
C LEU A 360 3.51 -4.42 -12.96
N THR A 361 3.28 -3.40 -13.81
CA THR A 361 3.01 -3.62 -15.24
C THR A 361 4.22 -4.25 -15.95
N ALA A 362 5.44 -3.82 -15.63
CA ALA A 362 6.64 -4.47 -16.14
C ALA A 362 6.76 -5.91 -15.62
N ALA A 363 6.59 -6.11 -14.31
CA ALA A 363 6.67 -7.42 -13.67
C ALA A 363 5.65 -8.43 -14.24
N SER A 364 4.47 -7.98 -14.67
CA SER A 364 3.45 -8.86 -15.27
C SER A 364 3.86 -9.53 -16.58
N LYS A 365 4.94 -9.06 -17.20
CA LYS A 365 5.50 -9.57 -18.46
C LYS A 365 6.83 -10.30 -18.27
N MET A 366 7.25 -10.51 -17.02
CA MET A 366 8.57 -11.06 -16.68
C MET A 366 8.42 -12.38 -15.93
N GLN A 367 9.44 -13.22 -16.00
CA GLN A 367 9.59 -14.41 -15.17
C GLN A 367 9.83 -14.01 -13.70
N PRO A 368 9.37 -14.79 -12.70
CA PRO A 368 9.57 -14.46 -11.29
C PRO A 368 11.02 -14.21 -10.87
N SER A 369 11.98 -14.93 -11.45
CA SER A 369 13.41 -14.69 -11.22
C SER A 369 13.89 -13.33 -11.75
N GLN A 370 13.40 -12.92 -12.91
CA GLN A 370 13.70 -11.61 -13.49
C GLN A 370 13.09 -10.49 -12.65
N VAL A 371 11.87 -10.68 -12.13
CA VAL A 371 11.23 -9.74 -11.22
C VAL A 371 12.03 -9.57 -9.93
N MET A 372 12.59 -10.68 -9.38
CA MET A 372 13.46 -10.60 -8.21
C MET A 372 14.73 -9.78 -8.49
N VAL A 373 15.36 -9.98 -9.65
CA VAL A 373 16.53 -9.16 -10.09
C VAL A 373 16.14 -7.71 -10.28
N MET A 374 14.99 -7.42 -10.92
CA MET A 374 14.47 -6.05 -11.07
C MET A 374 14.26 -5.38 -9.71
N ASN A 375 13.73 -6.12 -8.72
CA ASN A 375 13.54 -5.62 -7.37
C ASN A 375 14.86 -5.30 -6.67
N ILE A 376 15.87 -6.16 -6.83
CA ILE A 376 17.23 -5.94 -6.32
C ILE A 376 17.83 -4.66 -6.93
N VAL A 377 17.74 -4.48 -8.24
CA VAL A 377 18.25 -3.28 -8.93
C VAL A 377 17.54 -2.02 -8.46
N LEU A 378 16.20 -2.06 -8.36
CA LEU A 378 15.40 -0.94 -7.88
C LEU A 378 15.75 -0.56 -6.44
N THR A 379 15.93 -1.56 -5.59
CA THR A 379 16.32 -1.35 -4.18
C THR A 379 17.75 -0.82 -4.06
N ALA A 380 18.66 -1.29 -4.92
CA ALA A 380 20.03 -0.74 -4.98
C ALA A 380 20.02 0.76 -5.36
N VAL A 381 19.17 1.17 -6.30
CA VAL A 381 18.96 2.60 -6.60
C VAL A 381 18.45 3.33 -5.36
N GLY A 382 17.51 2.74 -4.62
CA GLY A 382 17.02 3.29 -3.35
C GLY A 382 18.13 3.45 -2.29
N VAL A 383 19.06 2.49 -2.20
CA VAL A 383 20.25 2.58 -1.33
C VAL A 383 21.15 3.74 -1.74
N LEU A 384 21.42 3.90 -3.05
CA LEU A 384 22.25 5.01 -3.54
C LEU A 384 21.62 6.37 -3.28
N LEU A 385 20.30 6.51 -3.48
CA LEU A 385 19.56 7.72 -3.14
C LEU A 385 19.59 8.00 -1.63
N GLY A 386 19.39 6.96 -0.82
CA GLY A 386 19.48 7.04 0.64
C GLY A 386 20.87 7.46 1.13
N LEU A 387 21.92 6.93 0.52
CA LEU A 387 23.31 7.33 0.80
C LEU A 387 23.55 8.80 0.43
N PHE A 388 23.12 9.22 -0.76
CA PHE A 388 23.23 10.60 -1.22
C PHE A 388 22.56 11.59 -0.24
N VAL A 389 21.32 11.30 0.16
CA VAL A 389 20.57 12.13 1.11
C VAL A 389 21.26 12.14 2.49
N ASN A 390 21.75 11.00 2.97
CA ASN A 390 22.47 10.93 4.25
C ASN A 390 23.75 11.78 4.26
N LEU A 391 24.53 11.76 3.17
CA LEU A 391 25.75 12.55 3.06
C LEU A 391 25.48 14.06 2.99
N ARG A 392 24.34 14.46 2.45
CA ARG A 392 23.95 15.85 2.26
C ARG A 392 23.00 16.39 3.34
N TYR A 393 22.61 15.56 4.30
CA TYR A 393 21.53 15.88 5.26
C TYR A 393 21.76 17.15 6.06
N THR A 394 22.97 17.37 6.57
CA THR A 394 23.29 18.58 7.35
C THR A 394 23.11 19.84 6.51
N LYS A 395 23.61 19.83 5.28
CA LYS A 395 23.44 20.95 4.33
C LYS A 395 21.97 21.21 3.97
N ILE A 396 21.20 20.15 3.80
CA ILE A 396 19.76 20.23 3.49
C ILE A 396 19.00 20.90 4.64
N VAL A 397 19.28 20.49 5.90
CA VAL A 397 18.63 21.05 7.09
C VAL A 397 19.01 22.51 7.29
N GLU A 398 20.29 22.87 7.10
CA GLU A 398 20.76 24.24 7.19
C GLU A 398 20.08 25.13 6.14
N GLN A 399 19.95 24.66 4.90
CA GLN A 399 19.23 25.37 3.83
C GLN A 399 17.75 25.54 4.17
N ALA A 400 17.07 24.46 4.62
CA ALA A 400 15.67 24.54 4.99
C ALA A 400 15.39 25.46 6.19
N GLN A 401 16.37 25.66 7.08
CA GLN A 401 16.29 26.62 8.19
C GLN A 401 16.54 28.05 7.74
N ALA A 402 17.36 28.27 6.73
CA ALA A 402 17.64 29.59 6.17
C ALA A 402 16.47 30.13 5.32
N ASP A 403 15.71 29.22 4.67
CA ASP A 403 14.56 29.54 3.80
C ASP A 403 13.24 29.74 4.59
N ASN A 404 13.24 29.54 5.92
CA ASN A 404 12.11 29.68 6.83
C ASN A 404 12.23 30.89 7.74
#